data_dcd70661c27728356545f68989bf836b
#
_entry.id   dcd70661c27728356545f68989bf836b
#
_cell.length_a   1.000
_cell.length_b   1.000
_cell.length_c   1.000
_cell.angle_alpha   90.00
_cell.angle_beta   90.00
_cell.angle_gamma   90.00
#
_symmetry.space_group_name_H-M   'P 1'
#
loop_
_entity.id
_entity.type
_entity.pdbx_description
1 polymer ?
#
loop_
_entity_poly.entity_id
_entity_poly.type
_entity_poly.pdbx_seq_one_letter_code
_entity_poly.pdbx_strand_id
1 'polypeptide(L)'
;MPVDQRDAAVRAYLDDVFNGHNLGSLDKYWAEDLVSHWLGDQTLRGLPAWKAAMTNFFDAFPDAAYTLNDLFFSGDKGVWRGTWQATQRKDWEGIPATGRKATWTVIIIGRFEGEKLAEDWVEYDRYNLFRQLGAL
;
A
#
# COMPACT_ATOMS: atom_id res chain seq x y z
N MET A 1 8.71 20.43 0.28
CA MET A 1 9.21 19.72 1.47
C MET A 1 10.58 19.15 1.16
N PRO A 2 11.59 19.35 2.02
CA PRO A 2 12.92 18.77 1.82
C PRO A 2 12.90 17.24 1.78
N VAL A 3 13.87 16.63 1.08
CA VAL A 3 13.97 15.17 0.93
C VAL A 3 14.03 14.45 2.27
N ASP A 4 14.79 14.99 3.24
CA ASP A 4 14.89 14.35 4.56
C ASP A 4 13.55 14.28 5.28
N GLN A 5 12.72 15.31 5.15
CA GLN A 5 11.39 15.33 5.74
C GLN A 5 10.44 14.37 5.01
N ARG A 6 10.56 14.25 3.69
CA ARG A 6 9.78 13.28 2.90
C ARG A 6 10.18 11.86 3.23
N ASP A 7 11.47 11.59 3.37
CA ASP A 7 11.97 10.27 3.78
C ASP A 7 11.37 9.89 5.14
N ALA A 8 11.47 10.76 6.12
CA ALA A 8 10.90 10.52 7.45
C ALA A 8 9.38 10.33 7.40
N ALA A 9 8.68 11.13 6.59
CA ALA A 9 7.23 11.04 6.44
C ALA A 9 6.78 9.71 5.82
N VAL A 10 7.50 9.23 4.79
CA VAL A 10 7.18 7.94 4.16
C VAL A 10 7.43 6.80 5.14
N ARG A 11 8.55 6.81 5.86
CA ARG A 11 8.85 5.77 6.85
C ARG A 11 7.80 5.74 7.96
N ALA A 12 7.39 6.91 8.45
CA ALA A 12 6.33 7.01 9.45
C ALA A 12 4.99 6.46 8.92
N TYR A 13 4.65 6.81 7.68
CA TYR A 13 3.45 6.31 7.02
C TYR A 13 3.45 4.79 6.91
N LEU A 14 4.55 4.22 6.45
CA LEU A 14 4.65 2.76 6.29
C LEU A 14 4.59 2.04 7.63
N ASP A 15 5.25 2.56 8.66
CA ASP A 15 5.21 1.96 10.00
C ASP A 15 3.80 2.04 10.60
N ASP A 16 3.13 3.18 10.48
CA ASP A 16 1.83 3.43 11.10
C ASP A 16 0.70 2.70 10.35
N VAL A 17 0.67 2.84 9.03
CA VAL A 17 -0.44 2.36 8.21
C VAL A 17 -0.19 0.96 7.67
N PHE A 18 0.98 0.70 7.05
CA PHE A 18 1.25 -0.59 6.44
C PHE A 18 1.52 -1.66 7.49
N ASN A 19 2.25 -1.36 8.53
CA ASN A 19 2.55 -2.31 9.60
C ASN A 19 1.61 -2.18 10.80
N GLY A 20 1.26 -0.97 11.18
CA GLY A 20 0.34 -0.73 12.30
C GLY A 20 -1.13 -0.91 11.95
N HIS A 21 -1.46 -0.98 10.66
CA HIS A 21 -2.85 -1.07 10.14
C HIS A 21 -3.73 0.07 10.66
N ASN A 22 -3.14 1.22 10.97
CA ASN A 22 -3.85 2.35 11.57
C ASN A 22 -4.50 3.21 10.49
N LEU A 23 -5.65 2.76 9.99
CA LEU A 23 -6.39 3.47 8.95
C LEU A 23 -7.07 4.75 9.48
N GLY A 24 -7.16 4.92 10.78
CA GLY A 24 -7.70 6.15 11.39
C GLY A 24 -6.76 7.35 11.28
N SER A 25 -5.49 7.15 10.92
CA SER A 25 -4.49 8.23 10.81
C SER A 25 -4.16 8.62 9.36
N LEU A 26 -4.90 8.12 8.38
CA LEU A 26 -4.61 8.35 6.96
C LEU A 26 -4.55 9.82 6.58
N ASP A 27 -5.38 10.67 7.20
CA ASP A 27 -5.43 12.11 6.94
C ASP A 27 -4.14 12.85 7.33
N LYS A 28 -3.27 12.22 8.11
CA LYS A 28 -1.94 12.77 8.42
C LYS A 28 -1.01 12.69 7.20
N TYR A 29 -1.22 11.72 6.33
CA TYR A 29 -0.29 11.37 5.24
C TYR A 29 -0.85 11.66 3.86
N TRP A 30 -2.16 11.52 3.68
CA TRP A 30 -2.82 11.63 2.39
C TRP A 30 -3.71 12.86 2.29
N ALA A 31 -3.74 13.48 1.11
CA ALA A 31 -4.76 14.47 0.77
C ALA A 31 -6.13 13.78 0.68
N GLU A 32 -7.17 14.51 1.07
CA GLU A 32 -8.54 13.99 1.06
C GLU A 32 -9.03 13.61 -0.34
N ASP A 33 -8.61 14.36 -1.36
CA ASP A 33 -8.96 14.16 -2.76
C ASP A 33 -7.92 13.33 -3.53
N LEU A 34 -7.23 12.44 -2.85
CA LEU A 34 -6.18 11.60 -3.44
C LEU A 34 -6.64 10.82 -4.66
N VAL A 35 -5.68 10.45 -5.50
CA VAL A 35 -5.88 9.54 -6.64
C VAL A 35 -4.82 8.46 -6.55
N SER A 36 -5.26 7.19 -6.54
CA SER A 36 -4.38 6.03 -6.42
C SER A 36 -4.61 5.07 -7.57
N HIS A 37 -3.56 4.84 -8.36
CA HIS A 37 -3.61 3.97 -9.55
C HIS A 37 -3.01 2.61 -9.23
N TRP A 38 -3.78 1.55 -9.49
CA TRP A 38 -3.38 0.19 -9.16
C TRP A 38 -3.28 -0.67 -10.41
N LEU A 39 -2.10 -1.23 -10.65
CA LEU A 39 -1.84 -2.23 -11.70
C LEU A 39 -2.25 -1.76 -13.11
N GLY A 40 -2.32 -0.46 -13.33
CA GLY A 40 -2.67 0.12 -14.63
C GLY A 40 -4.14 0.00 -15.03
N ASP A 41 -4.99 -0.67 -14.25
CA ASP A 41 -6.39 -0.93 -14.63
C ASP A 41 -7.43 -0.48 -13.60
N GLN A 42 -7.01 -0.04 -12.41
CA GLN A 42 -7.92 0.39 -11.36
C GLN A 42 -7.47 1.74 -10.79
N THR A 43 -8.40 2.65 -10.59
CA THR A 43 -8.13 3.95 -9.97
C THR A 43 -9.07 4.16 -8.79
N LEU A 44 -8.50 4.43 -7.62
CA LEU A 44 -9.24 4.83 -6.43
C LEU A 44 -9.19 6.35 -6.31
N ARG A 45 -10.33 6.99 -6.07
CA ARG A 45 -10.43 8.44 -5.93
C ARG A 45 -10.99 8.79 -4.56
N GLY A 46 -10.23 9.60 -3.83
CA GLY A 46 -10.61 10.09 -2.51
C GLY A 46 -10.20 9.15 -1.38
N LEU A 47 -10.01 9.75 -0.22
CA LEU A 47 -9.55 9.06 0.97
C LEU A 47 -10.51 7.93 1.41
N PRO A 48 -11.84 8.11 1.38
CA PRO A 48 -12.75 7.03 1.76
C PRO A 48 -12.61 5.77 0.91
N ALA A 49 -12.40 5.91 -0.41
CA ALA A 49 -12.24 4.77 -1.31
C ALA A 49 -10.95 4.01 -1.02
N TRP A 50 -9.86 4.73 -0.79
CA TRP A 50 -8.57 4.14 -0.45
C TRP A 50 -8.65 3.40 0.89
N LYS A 51 -9.27 4.03 1.88
CA LYS A 51 -9.48 3.43 3.21
C LYS A 51 -10.31 2.16 3.12
N ALA A 52 -11.37 2.15 2.33
CA ALA A 52 -12.22 0.97 2.13
C ALA A 52 -11.43 -0.20 1.52
N ALA A 53 -10.62 0.07 0.49
CA ALA A 53 -9.80 -0.95 -0.15
C ALA A 53 -8.77 -1.55 0.82
N MET A 54 -8.11 -0.71 1.61
CA MET A 54 -7.13 -1.19 2.59
C MET A 54 -7.79 -1.88 3.79
N THR A 55 -8.99 -1.48 4.17
CA THR A 55 -9.77 -2.20 5.19
C THR A 55 -10.03 -3.63 4.74
N ASN A 56 -10.46 -3.82 3.50
CA ASN A 56 -10.69 -5.15 2.95
C ASN A 56 -9.41 -5.98 2.91
N PHE A 57 -8.31 -5.37 2.54
CA PHE A 57 -7.01 -6.03 2.52
C PHE A 57 -6.58 -6.48 3.91
N PHE A 58 -6.59 -5.59 4.89
CA PHE A 58 -6.17 -5.92 6.25
C PHE A 58 -7.14 -6.87 6.96
N ASP A 59 -8.43 -6.83 6.62
CA ASP A 59 -9.40 -7.81 7.14
C ASP A 59 -9.09 -9.22 6.63
N ALA A 60 -8.71 -9.33 5.35
CA ALA A 60 -8.35 -10.61 4.75
C ALA A 60 -6.96 -11.08 5.17
N PHE A 61 -6.03 -10.16 5.41
CA PHE A 61 -4.65 -10.43 5.78
C PHE A 61 -4.29 -9.71 7.10
N PRO A 62 -4.84 -10.15 8.24
CA PRO A 62 -4.69 -9.40 9.49
C PRO A 62 -3.26 -9.38 10.05
N ASP A 63 -2.41 -10.28 9.59
CA ASP A 63 -0.99 -10.32 9.96
C ASP A 63 -0.07 -9.65 8.93
N ALA A 64 -0.64 -8.90 7.98
CA ALA A 64 0.15 -8.28 6.92
C ALA A 64 1.26 -7.40 7.48
N ALA A 65 2.49 -7.68 7.07
CA ALA A 65 3.68 -6.95 7.46
C ALA A 65 4.44 -6.53 6.20
N TYR A 66 4.90 -5.28 6.19
CA TYR A 66 5.60 -4.66 5.08
C TYR A 66 7.06 -4.40 5.46
N THR A 67 7.99 -4.82 4.58
CA THR A 67 9.40 -4.52 4.71
C THR A 67 9.79 -3.55 3.61
N LEU A 68 10.31 -2.38 3.99
CA LEU A 68 10.81 -1.40 3.03
C LEU A 68 12.21 -1.82 2.57
N ASN A 69 12.39 -1.98 1.25
CA ASN A 69 13.65 -2.39 0.65
C ASN A 69 14.41 -1.21 0.04
N ASP A 70 13.72 -0.31 -0.66
CA ASP A 70 14.33 0.88 -1.28
C ASP A 70 13.41 2.08 -1.08
N LEU A 71 14.01 3.24 -0.86
CA LEU A 71 13.31 4.51 -0.77
C LEU A 71 14.20 5.62 -1.34
N PHE A 72 13.69 6.33 -2.34
CA PHE A 72 14.40 7.47 -2.92
C PHE A 72 13.42 8.47 -3.51
N PHE A 73 13.89 9.68 -3.80
CA PHE A 73 13.05 10.78 -4.23
C PHE A 73 13.64 11.49 -5.45
N SER A 74 12.74 12.02 -6.28
CA SER A 74 13.10 12.90 -7.40
C SER A 74 11.97 13.92 -7.58
N GLY A 75 12.29 15.22 -7.43
CA GLY A 75 11.28 16.28 -7.50
C GLY A 75 10.20 16.09 -6.45
N ASP A 76 8.94 16.13 -6.89
CA ASP A 76 7.77 15.95 -6.04
C ASP A 76 7.37 14.47 -5.84
N LYS A 77 8.17 13.54 -6.37
CA LYS A 77 7.86 12.11 -6.30
C LYS A 77 8.85 11.33 -5.44
N GLY A 78 8.32 10.35 -4.73
CA GLY A 78 9.11 9.35 -4.06
C GLY A 78 8.84 7.98 -4.63
N VAL A 79 9.82 7.08 -4.53
CA VAL A 79 9.68 5.67 -4.92
C VAL A 79 10.01 4.83 -3.71
N TRP A 80 9.10 3.93 -3.35
CA TRP A 80 9.40 2.93 -2.32
C TRP A 80 9.03 1.53 -2.81
N ARG A 81 10.03 0.68 -2.77
CA ARG A 81 9.91 -0.72 -3.11
C ARG A 81 9.97 -1.54 -1.83
N GLY A 82 9.09 -2.49 -1.69
CA GLY A 82 9.05 -3.31 -0.49
C GLY A 82 8.44 -4.68 -0.73
N THR A 83 8.25 -5.40 0.37
CA THR A 83 7.78 -6.77 0.37
C THR A 83 6.70 -6.93 1.41
N TRP A 84 5.55 -7.44 0.99
CA TRP A 84 4.47 -7.86 1.88
C TRP A 84 4.63 -9.32 2.25
N GLN A 85 4.33 -9.65 3.50
CA GLN A 85 4.18 -11.01 3.98
C GLN A 85 2.88 -11.09 4.78
N ALA A 86 2.01 -12.03 4.45
CA ALA A 86 0.70 -12.11 5.08
C ALA A 86 0.07 -13.49 4.90
N THR A 87 -0.88 -13.82 5.79
CA THR A 87 -1.67 -15.04 5.75
C THR A 87 -3.12 -14.70 5.45
N GLN A 88 -3.69 -15.32 4.42
CA GLN A 88 -5.09 -15.06 4.05
C GLN A 88 -6.04 -15.74 5.03
N ARG A 89 -6.87 -14.94 5.70
CA ARG A 89 -7.85 -15.44 6.69
C ARG A 89 -9.30 -15.24 6.27
N LYS A 90 -9.56 -14.41 5.27
CA LYS A 90 -10.90 -14.15 4.71
C LYS A 90 -10.83 -14.09 3.20
N ASP A 91 -11.98 -14.21 2.53
CA ASP A 91 -12.08 -14.04 1.09
C ASP A 91 -11.59 -12.66 0.67
N TRP A 92 -10.85 -12.59 -0.42
CA TRP A 92 -10.31 -11.35 -0.94
C TRP A 92 -10.17 -11.43 -2.45
N GLU A 93 -10.64 -10.40 -3.16
CA GLU A 93 -10.55 -10.32 -4.63
C GLU A 93 -11.10 -11.56 -5.33
N GLY A 94 -12.17 -12.13 -4.81
CA GLY A 94 -12.78 -13.35 -5.35
C GLY A 94 -12.03 -14.62 -5.02
N ILE A 95 -10.95 -14.55 -4.25
CA ILE A 95 -10.17 -15.73 -3.82
C ILE A 95 -10.68 -16.19 -2.45
N PRO A 96 -11.23 -17.40 -2.33
CA PRO A 96 -11.65 -17.93 -1.04
C PRO A 96 -10.51 -18.00 -0.04
N ALA A 97 -10.83 -17.82 1.24
CA ALA A 97 -9.84 -17.90 2.32
C ALA A 97 -9.17 -19.27 2.34
N THR A 98 -7.84 -19.29 2.16
CA THR A 98 -7.08 -20.54 2.08
C THR A 98 -6.28 -20.83 3.34
N GLY A 99 -6.06 -19.84 4.20
CA GLY A 99 -5.14 -19.95 5.33
C GLY A 99 -3.67 -20.00 4.91
N ARG A 100 -3.37 -19.78 3.63
CA ARG A 100 -2.01 -19.81 3.10
C ARG A 100 -1.27 -18.51 3.37
N LYS A 101 0.03 -18.63 3.63
CA LYS A 101 0.94 -17.51 3.76
C LYS A 101 1.55 -17.21 2.40
N ALA A 102 1.64 -15.91 2.08
CA ALA A 102 2.24 -15.45 0.84
C ALA A 102 3.23 -14.33 1.10
N THR A 103 4.22 -14.21 0.22
CA THR A 103 5.20 -13.11 0.20
C THR A 103 5.27 -12.57 -1.21
N TRP A 104 5.08 -11.26 -1.37
CA TRP A 104 5.11 -10.62 -2.69
C TRP A 104 5.70 -9.23 -2.61
N THR A 105 6.24 -8.77 -3.75
CA THR A 105 6.87 -7.47 -3.85
C THR A 105 5.89 -6.41 -4.36
N VAL A 106 6.15 -5.16 -4.00
CA VAL A 106 5.37 -4.01 -4.44
C VAL A 106 6.30 -2.82 -4.68
N ILE A 107 6.03 -2.08 -5.75
CA ILE A 107 6.70 -0.82 -6.05
C ILE A 107 5.63 0.27 -6.09
N ILE A 108 5.86 1.35 -5.36
CA ILE A 108 4.94 2.47 -5.27
C ILE A 108 5.70 3.74 -5.65
N ILE A 109 5.11 4.54 -6.54
CA ILE A 109 5.55 5.90 -6.81
C ILE A 109 4.50 6.82 -6.20
N GLY A 110 4.90 7.67 -5.26
CA GLY A 110 4.01 8.63 -4.63
C GLY A 110 4.36 10.04 -5.02
N ARG A 111 3.34 10.86 -5.32
CA ARG A 111 3.50 12.29 -5.62
C ARG A 111 3.00 13.10 -4.43
N PHE A 112 3.84 14.05 -3.99
CA PHE A 112 3.52 14.93 -2.88
C PHE A 112 2.98 16.27 -3.39
N GLU A 113 1.98 16.80 -2.69
CA GLU A 113 1.57 18.18 -2.75
C GLU A 113 1.75 18.76 -1.34
N GLY A 114 2.72 19.68 -1.19
CA GLY A 114 3.12 20.13 0.13
C GLY A 114 3.65 18.96 0.96
N GLU A 115 3.04 18.72 2.10
CA GLU A 115 3.47 17.68 3.04
C GLU A 115 2.67 16.38 2.93
N LYS A 116 1.70 16.32 1.99
CA LYS A 116 0.82 15.16 1.87
C LYS A 116 0.97 14.47 0.52
N LEU A 117 0.76 13.17 0.52
CA LEU A 117 0.61 12.39 -0.70
C LEU A 117 -0.71 12.81 -1.37
N ALA A 118 -0.65 13.08 -2.66
CA ALA A 118 -1.82 13.46 -3.45
C ALA A 118 -2.17 12.39 -4.50
N GLU A 119 -1.18 11.65 -4.95
CA GLU A 119 -1.35 10.65 -5.99
C GLU A 119 -0.29 9.55 -5.83
N ASP A 120 -0.65 8.31 -6.14
CA ASP A 120 0.35 7.25 -6.24
C ASP A 120 0.04 6.28 -7.37
N TRP A 121 1.05 5.53 -7.73
CA TRP A 121 1.00 4.44 -8.72
C TRP A 121 1.56 3.20 -8.04
N VAL A 122 0.75 2.13 -8.00
CA VAL A 122 1.09 0.90 -7.29
C VAL A 122 1.19 -0.25 -8.29
N GLU A 123 2.34 -0.90 -8.32
CA GLU A 123 2.57 -2.12 -9.07
C GLU A 123 3.04 -3.21 -8.10
N TYR A 124 2.30 -4.31 -8.03
CA TYR A 124 2.73 -5.43 -7.20
C TYR A 124 2.66 -6.73 -7.97
N ASP A 125 3.38 -7.74 -7.49
CA ASP A 125 3.47 -9.04 -8.14
C ASP A 125 2.21 -9.87 -7.88
N ARG A 126 1.14 -9.50 -8.57
CA ARG A 126 -0.18 -10.11 -8.44
C ARG A 126 -0.18 -11.57 -8.85
N TYR A 127 0.53 -11.89 -9.93
CA TYR A 127 0.65 -13.27 -10.39
C TYR A 127 1.21 -14.18 -9.29
N ASN A 128 2.34 -13.78 -8.69
CA ASN A 128 2.99 -14.57 -7.66
C ASN A 128 2.15 -14.67 -6.40
N LEU A 129 1.47 -13.59 -6.00
CA LEU A 129 0.53 -13.60 -4.89
C LEU A 129 -0.59 -14.60 -5.12
N PHE A 130 -1.26 -14.52 -6.27
CA PHE A 130 -2.39 -15.40 -6.59
C PHE A 130 -1.94 -16.86 -6.67
N ARG A 131 -0.77 -17.11 -7.26
CA ARG A 131 -0.19 -18.47 -7.32
C ARG A 131 0.04 -19.04 -5.93
N GLN A 132 0.61 -18.26 -5.02
CA GLN A 132 0.86 -18.69 -3.64
C GLN A 132 -0.43 -18.94 -2.88
N LEU A 133 -1.49 -18.19 -3.16
CA LEU A 133 -2.80 -18.40 -2.56
C LEU A 133 -3.58 -19.57 -3.20
N GLY A 134 -3.05 -20.17 -4.25
CA GLY A 134 -3.69 -21.28 -4.93
C GLY A 134 -4.81 -20.86 -5.88
N ALA A 135 -4.81 -19.60 -6.34
CA ALA A 135 -5.83 -19.06 -7.24
C ALA A 135 -5.47 -19.20 -8.72
N LEU A 136 -4.30 -19.74 -9.01
CA LEU A 136 -3.83 -19.98 -10.38
C LEU A 136 -3.39 -21.43 -10.54
#